data_927552c59e6c6dfe7e2500ac2f3e0e1a
#
_entry.id   927552c59e6c6dfe7e2500ac2f3e0e1a
#
_cell.length_a   1.000
_cell.length_b   1.000
_cell.length_c   1.000
_cell.angle_alpha   90.00
_cell.angle_beta   90.00
_cell.angle_gamma   90.00
#
_symmetry.space_group_name_H-M   'P 1'
#
loop_
_entity.id
_entity.type
_entity.pdbx_description
1 polymer ?
#
loop_
_entity_poly.entity_id
_entity_poly.type
_entity_poly.pdbx_seq_one_letter_code
_entity_poly.pdbx_strand_id
1 'polypeptide(L)'
;MKKLLAFALAIGLSAAAVAGNPGFYVQGDVGYAGVHAKDEGGKFKAKGFSPRLSAGYDFGTARVAVDYTHYKNYEETFSDRWGTDSFKLKTCSVGVSGIYDFDTGTAVKPYVGARIGINRVSLEATETAPGFYEKETYSKTKVGLGAMVGASYDISDNVALDTGYRYNHWGKYEGIKIHSNEFHGGVRVKF
;
A
#
# COMPACT_ATOMS: atom_id res chain seq x y z
N MET A 1 -10.92 14.76 -11.62
CA MET A 1 -11.02 13.77 -10.55
C MET A 1 -12.34 12.96 -10.60
N LYS A 2 -13.53 13.57 -10.78
CA LYS A 2 -14.82 12.84 -10.89
C LYS A 2 -14.91 11.84 -12.06
N LYS A 3 -14.22 12.12 -13.19
CA LYS A 3 -14.23 11.25 -14.38
C LYS A 3 -13.36 9.97 -14.24
N LEU A 4 -12.31 9.98 -13.41
CA LEU A 4 -11.47 8.82 -13.12
C LEU A 4 -12.17 7.79 -12.22
N LEU A 5 -12.96 8.26 -11.25
CA LEU A 5 -13.78 7.37 -10.41
C LEU A 5 -14.87 6.65 -11.22
N ALA A 6 -15.49 7.36 -12.19
CA ALA A 6 -16.51 6.77 -13.05
C ALA A 6 -15.93 5.70 -14.00
N PHE A 7 -14.65 5.86 -14.43
CA PHE A 7 -13.98 4.90 -15.31
C PHE A 7 -13.61 3.60 -14.54
N ALA A 8 -13.18 3.71 -13.28
CA ALA A 8 -12.90 2.55 -12.43
C ALA A 8 -14.18 1.73 -12.12
N LEU A 9 -15.31 2.41 -11.92
CA LEU A 9 -16.61 1.74 -11.74
C LEU A 9 -17.11 1.06 -13.02
N ALA A 10 -16.87 1.65 -14.21
CA ALA A 10 -17.33 1.10 -15.49
C ALA A 10 -16.59 -0.17 -15.90
N ILE A 11 -15.30 -0.32 -15.54
CA ILE A 11 -14.53 -1.55 -15.78
C ILE A 11 -15.03 -2.70 -14.90
N GLY A 12 -15.50 -2.40 -13.68
CA GLY A 12 -16.04 -3.40 -12.76
C GLY A 12 -17.39 -4.00 -13.17
N LEU A 13 -18.19 -3.28 -13.95
CA LEU A 13 -19.56 -3.71 -14.31
C LEU A 13 -19.63 -4.67 -15.51
N SER A 14 -18.58 -4.80 -16.30
CA SER A 14 -18.58 -5.67 -17.49
C SER A 14 -18.09 -7.10 -17.25
N ALA A 15 -17.64 -7.44 -16.04
CA ALA A 15 -17.10 -8.76 -15.68
C ALA A 15 -18.13 -9.68 -14.97
N ALA A 16 -19.43 -9.41 -15.08
CA ALA A 16 -20.50 -10.10 -14.36
C ALA A 16 -20.87 -11.45 -14.99
N ALA A 17 -19.95 -12.41 -15.07
CA ALA A 17 -20.29 -13.80 -15.37
C ALA A 17 -19.22 -14.76 -14.84
N VAL A 18 -19.00 -14.78 -13.51
CA VAL A 18 -18.04 -15.70 -12.93
C VAL A 18 -18.64 -16.35 -11.69
N ALA A 19 -18.52 -17.67 -11.60
CA ALA A 19 -19.05 -18.50 -10.54
C ALA A 19 -18.48 -18.10 -9.16
N GLY A 20 -19.36 -17.68 -8.26
CA GLY A 20 -19.07 -17.29 -6.90
C GLY A 20 -20.19 -16.36 -6.38
N ASN A 21 -20.24 -16.06 -5.09
CA ASN A 21 -21.15 -15.04 -4.57
C ASN A 21 -20.50 -13.63 -4.73
N PRO A 22 -20.82 -12.87 -5.79
CA PRO A 22 -20.28 -11.53 -5.97
C PRO A 22 -20.72 -10.60 -4.85
N GLY A 23 -19.86 -9.65 -4.43
CA GLY A 23 -20.25 -8.71 -3.39
C GLY A 23 -19.19 -7.64 -3.13
N PHE A 24 -19.61 -6.55 -2.52
CA PHE A 24 -18.68 -5.55 -2.00
C PHE A 24 -17.95 -6.11 -0.79
N TYR A 25 -16.72 -5.68 -0.60
CA TYR A 25 -15.93 -6.04 0.56
C TYR A 25 -15.11 -4.88 1.09
N VAL A 26 -14.77 -4.98 2.38
CA VAL A 26 -13.75 -4.17 3.03
C VAL A 26 -12.70 -5.12 3.61
N GLN A 27 -11.44 -4.74 3.51
CA GLN A 27 -10.32 -5.53 4.02
C GLN A 27 -9.35 -4.63 4.77
N GLY A 28 -9.00 -5.06 5.99
CA GLY A 28 -7.94 -4.47 6.79
C GLY A 28 -6.74 -5.40 6.87
N ASP A 29 -5.55 -4.89 6.52
CA ASP A 29 -4.30 -5.64 6.57
C ASP A 29 -3.30 -4.95 7.50
N VAL A 30 -2.46 -5.74 8.14
CA VAL A 30 -1.22 -5.29 8.74
C VAL A 30 -0.06 -5.95 8.02
N GLY A 31 0.79 -5.14 7.41
CA GLY A 31 2.00 -5.59 6.74
C GLY A 31 3.25 -5.26 7.53
N TYR A 32 4.32 -5.99 7.24
CA TYR A 32 5.68 -5.63 7.60
C TYR A 32 6.47 -5.39 6.31
N ALA A 33 6.74 -4.11 6.05
CA ALA A 33 7.36 -3.67 4.81
C ALA A 33 8.84 -3.37 5.01
N GLY A 34 9.68 -3.82 4.06
CA GLY A 34 11.03 -3.36 3.86
C GLY A 34 11.10 -2.44 2.64
N VAL A 35 11.32 -1.16 2.86
CA VAL A 35 11.53 -0.18 1.78
C VAL A 35 13.01 -0.09 1.49
N HIS A 36 13.37 -0.22 0.22
CA HIS A 36 14.73 -0.17 -0.27
C HIS A 36 14.87 0.99 -1.25
N ALA A 37 15.80 1.89 -0.97
CA ALA A 37 16.25 2.91 -1.89
C ALA A 37 17.67 2.58 -2.34
N LYS A 38 17.92 2.56 -3.65
CA LYS A 38 19.24 2.31 -4.23
C LYS A 38 19.63 3.48 -5.11
N ASP A 39 20.78 4.07 -4.78
CA ASP A 39 21.49 5.11 -5.53
C ASP A 39 22.85 4.59 -5.99
N GLU A 40 23.55 5.34 -6.85
CA GLU A 40 24.91 5.02 -7.31
C GLU A 40 25.94 5.00 -6.17
N GLY A 41 25.68 5.72 -5.06
CA GLY A 41 26.59 5.83 -3.91
C GLY A 41 26.21 4.99 -2.69
N GLY A 42 25.02 4.33 -2.65
CA GLY A 42 24.61 3.61 -1.46
C GLY A 42 23.27 2.86 -1.53
N LYS A 43 22.99 2.11 -0.47
CA LYS A 43 21.73 1.41 -0.28
C LYS A 43 21.16 1.81 1.07
N PHE A 44 19.96 2.38 1.07
CA PHE A 44 19.19 2.66 2.27
C PHE A 44 18.09 1.62 2.43
N LYS A 45 17.90 1.13 3.65
CA LYS A 45 16.83 0.17 3.98
C LYS A 45 16.09 0.66 5.21
N ALA A 46 14.78 0.86 5.07
CA ALA A 46 13.88 1.10 6.19
C ALA A 46 12.90 -0.06 6.32
N LYS A 47 12.63 -0.49 7.55
CA LYS A 47 11.65 -1.55 7.81
C LYS A 47 10.62 -1.04 8.81
N GLY A 48 9.38 -1.47 8.65
CA GLY A 48 8.32 -1.07 9.57
C GLY A 48 6.97 -1.65 9.22
N PHE A 49 6.02 -1.43 10.13
CA PHE A 49 4.63 -1.79 9.90
C PHE A 49 4.00 -0.92 8.82
N SER A 50 3.11 -1.53 8.04
CA SER A 50 2.39 -0.90 6.95
C SER A 50 0.91 -1.29 7.01
N PRO A 51 0.12 -0.68 7.91
CA PRO A 51 -1.32 -0.88 7.93
C PRO A 51 -1.94 -0.41 6.60
N ARG A 52 -2.90 -1.20 6.12
CA ARG A 52 -3.63 -0.95 4.89
C ARG A 52 -5.12 -1.14 5.12
N LEU A 53 -5.90 -0.25 4.54
CA LEU A 53 -7.35 -0.39 4.41
C LEU A 53 -7.68 -0.43 2.91
N SER A 54 -8.50 -1.38 2.51
CA SER A 54 -9.00 -1.49 1.15
C SER A 54 -10.50 -1.73 1.11
N ALA A 55 -11.12 -1.27 0.04
CA ALA A 55 -12.51 -1.55 -0.28
C ALA A 55 -12.58 -1.96 -1.76
N GLY A 56 -13.41 -2.94 -2.07
CA GLY A 56 -13.48 -3.48 -3.41
C GLY A 56 -14.75 -4.24 -3.70
N TYR A 57 -14.74 -4.85 -4.87
CA TYR A 57 -15.80 -5.73 -5.35
C TYR A 57 -15.19 -7.08 -5.75
N ASP A 58 -15.79 -8.14 -5.22
CA ASP A 58 -15.46 -9.52 -5.49
C ASP A 58 -16.46 -10.05 -6.53
N PHE A 59 -15.94 -10.52 -7.66
CA PHE A 59 -16.71 -11.12 -8.76
C PHE A 59 -16.77 -12.66 -8.65
N GLY A 60 -16.18 -13.23 -7.59
CA GLY A 60 -16.06 -14.66 -7.37
C GLY A 60 -14.66 -15.19 -7.64
N THR A 61 -14.14 -15.07 -8.86
CA THR A 61 -12.77 -15.47 -9.21
C THR A 61 -11.83 -14.29 -9.44
N ALA A 62 -12.36 -13.09 -9.51
CA ALA A 62 -11.58 -11.86 -9.68
C ALA A 62 -12.07 -10.80 -8.70
N ARG A 63 -11.16 -9.98 -8.20
CA ARG A 63 -11.45 -8.85 -7.31
C ARG A 63 -10.83 -7.58 -7.84
N VAL A 64 -11.53 -6.46 -7.67
CA VAL A 64 -10.98 -5.12 -7.88
C VAL A 64 -11.08 -4.36 -6.56
N ALA A 65 -10.00 -3.70 -6.17
CA ALA A 65 -9.95 -2.95 -4.93
C ALA A 65 -9.28 -1.59 -5.09
N VAL A 66 -9.72 -0.65 -4.28
CA VAL A 66 -8.99 0.60 -3.99
C VAL A 66 -8.41 0.46 -2.59
N ASP A 67 -7.17 0.86 -2.41
CA ASP A 67 -6.49 0.75 -1.13
C ASP A 67 -5.77 2.03 -0.72
N TYR A 68 -5.65 2.21 0.59
CA TYR A 68 -4.79 3.18 1.24
C TYR A 68 -3.81 2.45 2.16
N THR A 69 -2.52 2.68 1.97
CA THR A 69 -1.44 2.13 2.80
C THR A 69 -0.69 3.26 3.48
N HIS A 70 -0.53 3.16 4.78
CA HIS A 70 0.34 4.03 5.56
C HIS A 70 1.60 3.27 5.94
N TYR A 71 2.78 3.80 5.58
CA TYR A 71 4.05 3.21 5.98
C TYR A 71 4.54 3.89 7.25
N LYS A 72 5.24 3.12 8.11
CA LYS A 72 5.81 3.66 9.34
C LYS A 72 6.64 4.90 9.03
N ASN A 73 6.37 5.98 9.75
CA ASN A 73 7.18 7.18 9.68
C ASN A 73 8.58 6.89 10.23
N TYR A 74 9.58 7.43 9.54
CA TYR A 74 10.95 7.46 10.06
C TYR A 74 11.21 8.85 10.60
N GLU A 75 11.72 8.93 11.83
CA GLU A 75 11.99 10.19 12.50
C GLU A 75 13.37 10.09 13.17
N GLU A 76 14.23 11.03 12.84
CA GLU A 76 15.52 11.23 13.51
C GLU A 76 15.56 12.61 14.10
N THR A 77 16.01 12.69 15.35
CA THR A 77 16.14 13.95 16.09
C THR A 77 17.57 14.07 16.59
N PHE A 78 18.21 15.14 16.23
CA PHE A 78 19.53 15.53 16.70
C PHE A 78 19.38 16.73 17.63
N SER A 79 19.84 16.60 18.86
CA SER A 79 19.81 17.69 19.83
C SER A 79 21.22 17.98 20.32
N ASP A 80 21.57 19.26 20.28
CA ASP A 80 22.83 19.76 20.82
C ASP A 80 22.58 20.89 21.84
N ARG A 81 23.64 21.52 22.30
CA ARG A 81 23.57 22.62 23.30
C ARG A 81 22.82 23.85 22.74
N TRP A 82 22.68 23.98 21.45
CA TRP A 82 22.23 25.20 20.75
C TRP A 82 20.86 25.05 20.13
N GLY A 83 20.39 23.79 19.91
CA GLY A 83 19.09 23.57 19.28
C GLY A 83 18.74 22.09 19.11
N THR A 84 17.61 21.88 18.46
CA THR A 84 17.10 20.55 18.10
C THR A 84 16.67 20.54 16.65
N ASP A 85 17.27 19.64 15.87
CA ASP A 85 16.92 19.37 14.49
C ASP A 85 16.15 18.06 14.42
N SER A 86 14.99 18.08 13.80
CA SER A 86 14.16 16.88 13.61
C SER A 86 13.83 16.67 12.14
N PHE A 87 14.13 15.45 11.66
CA PHE A 87 13.81 15.02 10.31
C PHE A 87 12.76 13.93 10.37
N LYS A 88 11.62 14.15 9.71
CA LYS A 88 10.52 13.18 9.68
C LYS A 88 10.14 12.84 8.24
N LEU A 89 10.29 11.55 7.91
CA LEU A 89 9.89 10.99 6.62
C LEU A 89 8.53 10.30 6.77
N LYS A 90 7.53 10.83 6.07
CA LYS A 90 6.17 10.27 6.01
C LYS A 90 5.94 9.69 4.63
N THR A 91 5.39 8.49 4.57
CA THR A 91 5.10 7.82 3.32
C THR A 91 3.71 7.23 3.35
N CYS A 92 2.93 7.52 2.31
CA CYS A 92 1.62 6.92 2.10
C CYS A 92 1.41 6.57 0.63
N SER A 93 0.50 5.63 0.38
CA SER A 93 0.18 5.15 -0.96
C SER A 93 -1.31 4.93 -1.10
N VAL A 94 -1.88 5.39 -2.21
CA VAL A 94 -3.24 5.07 -2.63
C VAL A 94 -3.13 4.29 -3.94
N GLY A 95 -3.88 3.20 -4.09
CA GLY A 95 -3.79 2.37 -5.29
C GLY A 95 -5.08 1.71 -5.69
N VAL A 96 -5.04 1.14 -6.89
CA VAL A 96 -6.06 0.26 -7.43
C VAL A 96 -5.41 -1.07 -7.75
N SER A 97 -6.04 -2.16 -7.33
CA SER A 97 -5.56 -3.52 -7.52
C SER A 97 -6.57 -4.35 -8.29
N GLY A 98 -6.08 -5.17 -9.22
CA GLY A 98 -6.81 -6.29 -9.81
C GLY A 98 -6.21 -7.59 -9.28
N ILE A 99 -7.04 -8.48 -8.78
CA ILE A 99 -6.64 -9.72 -8.12
C ILE A 99 -7.41 -10.87 -8.75
N TYR A 100 -6.74 -11.97 -8.98
CA TYR A 100 -7.33 -13.21 -9.47
C TYR A 100 -7.18 -14.31 -8.40
N ASP A 101 -8.30 -14.88 -7.98
CA ASP A 101 -8.40 -15.95 -6.99
C ASP A 101 -8.52 -17.29 -7.70
N PHE A 102 -7.64 -18.23 -7.35
CA PHE A 102 -7.70 -19.60 -7.88
C PHE A 102 -8.66 -20.41 -7.01
N ASP A 103 -9.73 -20.90 -7.62
CA ASP A 103 -10.63 -21.82 -6.94
C ASP A 103 -9.98 -23.21 -6.84
N THR A 104 -9.76 -23.63 -5.61
CA THR A 104 -9.17 -24.96 -5.30
C THR A 104 -10.22 -25.98 -4.88
N GLY A 105 -11.51 -25.61 -4.84
CA GLY A 105 -12.57 -26.41 -4.26
C GLY A 105 -12.46 -26.57 -2.74
N THR A 106 -11.61 -25.78 -2.09
CA THR A 106 -11.40 -25.77 -0.63
C THR A 106 -11.59 -24.37 -0.07
N ALA A 107 -11.58 -24.23 1.27
CA ALA A 107 -11.61 -22.93 1.94
C ALA A 107 -10.36 -22.08 1.68
N VAL A 108 -9.26 -22.67 1.21
CA VAL A 108 -8.02 -21.96 0.86
C VAL A 108 -8.04 -21.57 -0.61
N LYS A 109 -7.96 -20.27 -0.89
CA LYS A 109 -7.93 -19.71 -2.25
C LYS A 109 -6.62 -18.97 -2.47
N PRO A 110 -5.64 -19.55 -3.17
CA PRO A 110 -4.46 -18.83 -3.62
C PRO A 110 -4.85 -17.68 -4.55
N TYR A 111 -4.07 -16.60 -4.56
CA TYR A 111 -4.32 -15.50 -5.48
C TYR A 111 -3.04 -14.88 -6.01
N VAL A 112 -3.18 -14.21 -7.15
CA VAL A 112 -2.18 -13.32 -7.72
C VAL A 112 -2.85 -11.98 -8.06
N GLY A 113 -2.09 -10.90 -8.04
CA GLY A 113 -2.65 -9.61 -8.37
C GLY A 113 -1.61 -8.60 -8.83
N ALA A 114 -2.11 -7.57 -9.49
CA ALA A 114 -1.34 -6.40 -9.90
C ALA A 114 -1.95 -5.14 -9.29
N ARG A 115 -1.10 -4.14 -9.04
CA ARG A 115 -1.49 -2.88 -8.42
C ARG A 115 -0.86 -1.71 -9.16
N ILE A 116 -1.65 -0.66 -9.35
CA ILE A 116 -1.15 0.66 -9.74
C ILE A 116 -1.43 1.60 -8.58
N GLY A 117 -0.41 2.31 -8.11
CA GLY A 117 -0.55 3.19 -6.96
C GLY A 117 0.14 4.53 -7.13
N ILE A 118 -0.41 5.53 -6.45
CA ILE A 118 0.18 6.85 -6.28
C ILE A 118 0.84 6.87 -4.92
N ASN A 119 2.17 7.02 -4.92
CA ASN A 119 2.98 7.01 -3.72
C ASN A 119 3.42 8.44 -3.40
N ARG A 120 3.13 8.91 -2.20
CA ARG A 120 3.54 10.22 -1.71
C ARG A 120 4.58 10.04 -0.62
N VAL A 121 5.73 10.67 -0.82
CA VAL A 121 6.81 10.76 0.14
C VAL A 121 6.91 12.23 0.56
N SER A 122 6.84 12.49 1.87
CA SER A 122 6.95 13.83 2.45
C SER A 122 8.09 13.85 3.47
N LEU A 123 9.04 14.75 3.26
CA LEU A 123 10.13 15.03 4.20
C LEU A 123 9.78 16.31 4.93
N GLU A 124 9.68 16.25 6.25
CA GLU A 124 9.55 17.42 7.13
C GLU A 124 10.88 17.60 7.85
N ALA A 125 11.51 18.76 7.68
CA ALA A 125 12.66 19.21 8.44
C ALA A 125 12.18 20.31 9.41
N THR A 126 12.51 20.16 10.68
CA THR A 126 12.17 21.14 11.72
C THR A 126 13.45 21.51 12.47
N GLU A 127 13.76 22.79 12.47
CA GLU A 127 14.88 23.38 13.21
C GLU A 127 14.32 24.25 14.33
N THR A 128 14.78 23.99 15.57
CA THR A 128 14.34 24.71 16.76
C THR A 128 15.55 25.17 17.56
N ALA A 129 15.69 26.48 17.70
CA ALA A 129 16.70 27.12 18.56
C ALA A 129 16.03 28.19 19.45
N PRO A 130 16.67 28.69 20.53
CA PRO A 130 16.10 29.74 21.36
C PRO A 130 15.70 30.96 20.56
N GLY A 131 14.38 31.23 20.45
CA GLY A 131 13.82 32.34 19.67
C GLY A 131 13.71 32.11 18.15
N PHE A 132 14.02 30.92 17.66
CA PHE A 132 13.93 30.54 16.24
C PHE A 132 13.23 29.21 16.07
N TYR A 133 12.24 29.18 15.16
CA TYR A 133 11.54 27.97 14.75
C TYR A 133 11.31 28.02 13.25
N GLU A 134 11.84 27.03 12.52
CA GLU A 134 11.62 26.88 11.08
C GLU A 134 11.17 25.46 10.77
N LYS A 135 10.16 25.35 9.89
CA LYS A 135 9.65 24.07 9.43
C LYS A 135 9.53 24.10 7.92
N GLU A 136 10.31 23.24 7.27
CA GLU A 136 10.22 23.01 5.84
C GLU A 136 9.57 21.66 5.54
N THR A 137 8.75 21.62 4.49
CA THR A 137 8.07 20.39 4.06
C THR A 137 8.23 20.22 2.56
N TYR A 138 8.94 19.17 2.18
CA TYR A 138 9.08 18.74 0.78
C TYR A 138 8.24 17.49 0.53
N SER A 139 7.38 17.54 -0.50
CA SER A 139 6.53 16.40 -0.87
C SER A 139 6.73 16.06 -2.33
N LYS A 140 6.97 14.79 -2.62
CA LYS A 140 7.04 14.25 -3.99
C LYS A 140 6.05 13.12 -4.16
N THR A 141 5.35 13.12 -5.29
CA THR A 141 4.34 12.12 -5.63
C THR A 141 4.74 11.42 -6.92
N LYS A 142 4.69 10.08 -6.93
CA LYS A 142 5.01 9.24 -8.09
C LYS A 142 4.00 8.11 -8.25
N VAL A 143 3.78 7.73 -9.50
CA VAL A 143 3.05 6.51 -9.83
C VAL A 143 3.99 5.32 -9.71
N GLY A 144 3.52 4.26 -9.09
CA GLY A 144 4.23 3.00 -8.94
C GLY A 144 3.38 1.81 -9.39
N LEU A 145 4.06 0.72 -9.65
CA LEU A 145 3.46 -0.57 -10.01
C LEU A 145 3.78 -1.60 -8.95
N GLY A 146 2.83 -2.48 -8.66
CA GLY A 146 3.00 -3.56 -7.72
C GLY A 146 2.50 -4.88 -8.24
N ALA A 147 3.02 -5.95 -7.69
CA ALA A 147 2.53 -7.30 -7.84
C ALA A 147 2.32 -7.93 -6.47
N MET A 148 1.37 -8.83 -6.36
CA MET A 148 1.06 -9.52 -5.13
C MET A 148 0.75 -11.00 -5.39
N VAL A 149 1.07 -11.81 -4.41
CA VAL A 149 0.75 -13.24 -4.36
C VAL A 149 0.41 -13.60 -2.91
N GLY A 150 -0.58 -14.45 -2.73
CA GLY A 150 -0.99 -14.84 -1.40
C GLY A 150 -2.04 -15.94 -1.41
N ALA A 151 -2.67 -16.12 -0.26
CA ALA A 151 -3.81 -17.00 -0.10
C ALA A 151 -4.82 -16.38 0.86
N SER A 152 -6.08 -16.56 0.58
CA SER A 152 -7.18 -16.29 1.50
C SER A 152 -7.77 -17.60 2.03
N TYR A 153 -8.25 -17.56 3.25
CA TYR A 153 -8.93 -18.65 3.92
C TYR A 153 -10.32 -18.20 4.34
N ASP A 154 -11.35 -18.77 3.74
CA ASP A 154 -12.74 -18.44 4.05
C ASP A 154 -13.12 -19.08 5.40
N ILE A 155 -13.34 -18.23 6.42
CA ILE A 155 -13.83 -18.65 7.74
C ILE A 155 -15.36 -18.84 7.69
N SER A 156 -16.05 -18.02 6.91
CA SER A 156 -17.47 -18.06 6.65
C SER A 156 -17.77 -17.46 5.28
N ASP A 157 -19.03 -17.48 4.86
CA ASP A 157 -19.47 -16.92 3.57
C ASP A 157 -19.12 -15.43 3.41
N ASN A 158 -18.98 -14.72 4.53
CA ASN A 158 -18.74 -13.28 4.55
C ASN A 158 -17.38 -12.89 5.09
N VAL A 159 -16.62 -13.78 5.71
CA VAL A 159 -15.35 -13.45 6.38
C VAL A 159 -14.24 -14.36 5.91
N ALA A 160 -13.15 -13.76 5.47
CA ALA A 160 -11.94 -14.47 5.09
C ALA A 160 -10.71 -13.88 5.79
N LEU A 161 -9.76 -14.74 6.15
CA LEU A 161 -8.38 -14.35 6.47
C LEU A 161 -7.60 -14.21 5.16
N ASP A 162 -6.71 -13.26 5.11
CA ASP A 162 -5.86 -12.99 3.96
C ASP A 162 -4.40 -12.92 4.40
N THR A 163 -3.51 -13.55 3.66
CA THR A 163 -2.07 -13.45 3.88
C THR A 163 -1.32 -13.48 2.56
N GLY A 164 -0.22 -12.76 2.47
CA GLY A 164 0.53 -12.75 1.22
C GLY A 164 1.78 -11.89 1.25
N TYR A 165 2.36 -11.83 0.07
CA TYR A 165 3.54 -11.03 -0.22
C TYR A 165 3.21 -10.02 -1.31
N ARG A 166 3.67 -8.77 -1.13
CA ARG A 166 3.57 -7.68 -2.10
C ARG A 166 4.93 -7.13 -2.43
N TYR A 167 5.15 -6.93 -3.71
CA TYR A 167 6.27 -6.17 -4.24
C TYR A 167 5.72 -4.89 -4.88
N ASN A 168 6.24 -3.72 -4.49
CA ASN A 168 5.89 -2.46 -5.11
C ASN A 168 7.15 -1.76 -5.61
N HIS A 169 7.14 -1.38 -6.88
CA HIS A 169 8.13 -0.50 -7.49
C HIS A 169 7.54 0.91 -7.54
N TRP A 170 8.12 1.85 -6.81
CA TRP A 170 7.59 3.21 -6.62
C TRP A 170 8.10 4.19 -7.68
N GLY A 171 8.89 3.71 -8.64
CA GLY A 171 9.51 4.54 -9.68
C GLY A 171 10.90 5.07 -9.26
N LYS A 172 11.37 6.06 -10.02
CA LYS A 172 12.64 6.74 -9.78
C LYS A 172 12.39 8.14 -9.21
N TYR A 173 13.03 8.45 -8.09
CA TYR A 173 13.05 9.77 -7.47
C TYR A 173 14.47 10.32 -7.63
N GLU A 174 14.69 11.30 -8.51
CA GLU A 174 16.02 11.94 -8.75
C GLU A 174 17.15 10.93 -8.99
N GLY A 175 16.90 9.90 -9.79
CA GLY A 175 17.88 8.83 -10.05
C GLY A 175 17.78 7.63 -9.10
N ILE A 176 17.24 7.80 -7.89
CA ILE A 176 17.11 6.77 -6.87
C ILE A 176 15.92 5.85 -7.19
N LYS A 177 16.16 4.56 -7.32
CA LYS A 177 15.12 3.55 -7.48
C LYS A 177 14.58 3.14 -6.11
N ILE A 178 13.27 3.28 -5.90
CA ILE A 178 12.61 2.88 -4.66
C ILE A 178 11.68 1.70 -4.94
N HIS A 179 11.79 0.67 -4.11
CA HIS A 179 10.91 -0.48 -4.10
C HIS A 179 10.64 -0.94 -2.67
N SER A 180 9.51 -1.58 -2.47
CA SER A 180 9.18 -2.21 -1.18
C SER A 180 8.82 -3.67 -1.35
N ASN A 181 9.18 -4.45 -0.35
CA ASN A 181 8.79 -5.84 -0.15
C ASN A 181 7.98 -5.89 1.14
N GLU A 182 6.83 -6.53 1.12
CA GLU A 182 5.90 -6.52 2.24
C GLU A 182 5.27 -7.90 2.40
N PHE A 183 5.34 -8.45 3.62
CA PHE A 183 4.49 -9.55 4.06
C PHE A 183 3.30 -8.98 4.81
N HIS A 184 2.12 -9.47 4.56
CA HIS A 184 0.90 -8.99 5.20
C HIS A 184 0.00 -10.13 5.65
N GLY A 185 -0.82 -9.82 6.63
CA GLY A 185 -1.97 -10.60 7.05
C GLY A 185 -3.13 -9.67 7.37
N GLY A 186 -4.34 -10.12 7.12
CA GLY A 186 -5.53 -9.28 7.30
C GLY A 186 -6.82 -10.05 7.34
N VAL A 187 -7.90 -9.29 7.45
CA VAL A 187 -9.28 -9.79 7.46
C VAL A 187 -10.07 -9.06 6.38
N ARG A 188 -10.78 -9.85 5.59
CA ARG A 188 -11.72 -9.38 4.58
C ARG A 188 -13.14 -9.70 5.02
N VAL A 189 -14.02 -8.71 4.96
CA VAL A 189 -15.47 -8.84 5.22
C VAL A 189 -16.22 -8.47 3.95
N LYS A 190 -17.05 -9.40 3.47
CA LYS A 190 -17.90 -9.26 2.29
C LYS A 190 -19.37 -9.01 2.70
N PHE A 191 -20.08 -8.24 1.89
CA PHE A 191 -21.47 -7.83 2.10
C PHE A 191 -22.37 -8.32 0.97
#